data_a46e990fba32c541aae0098d0aea2640
#
_entry.id   a46e990fba32c541aae0098d0aea2640
#
_cell.length_a   1.000
_cell.length_b   1.000
_cell.length_c   1.000
_cell.angle_alpha   90.00
_cell.angle_beta   90.00
_cell.angle_gamma   90.00
#
_symmetry.space_group_name_H-M   'P 1'
#
loop_
_entity.id
_entity.type
_entity.pdbx_description
1 polymer ?
#
loop_
_entity_poly.entity_id
_entity_poly.type
_entity_poly.pdbx_seq_one_letter_code
_entity_poly.pdbx_strand_id
1 'polypeptide(L)'
;MQKKKNKEKNLTITEEEIRTNHIVKSSKSYLIVFSIMFLSIFLLLVGSLFRTNITPDYPFVFMGSDNHLRVITRNNDVNNITDIKETDIVYANSDIRHILYTDSNNLYLLDTTSTEDKKLLSSKASSYGFSSDDKYVYYIETNKDLYIYNRKNNSSYLVDSNVTKLLDVSLDYVIYEKDNSLLVKDINNQTIDTVAKSYEDIILSKDGKKMLYSTINTDESLSYYLYNFANFNNERVLTNIDTLLTYNANFTKFIYTAKTKDTINIYNNIKDSLASSDKRFVASNDESLSKEEKAKLKAEETLVNERNKMREYAKNYTVSAFDVYYQNNQTTTLLASSVNKVYTYDLASRMLIYTKMNWNNNFDLADYTSLEEFKKDIETTKENGLYYQSDIDTSLVKEAVNDNTVVTYLKSDGIYFTEDNTLYYSKVSNRHASEYKILDENLSLSIKKMGSDMGLVYLVKDGESNTLKIANNGKSSVVSTNVYPEYLTISESENSLYYLKDYANNAGKLIIYNGIINSKLADDVNSFIYINDDLMYATKNYDEESKTQDLYRINGSKLNLVYKGVSKWYNPVEKNNENEPELSKEIEE
;
A
#
# COMPACT_ATOMS: atom_id res chain seq x y z
N MET A 1 -36.34 89.58 -15.09
CA MET A 1 -36.73 88.18 -14.92
C MET A 1 -36.59 87.45 -16.27
N GLN A 2 -35.43 86.76 -16.51
CA GLN A 2 -35.18 86.02 -17.76
C GLN A 2 -35.31 84.53 -17.46
N LYS A 3 -36.24 83.89 -18.15
CA LYS A 3 -36.38 82.43 -18.17
C LYS A 3 -35.32 81.84 -19.10
N LYS A 4 -34.41 81.07 -18.58
CA LYS A 4 -33.52 80.17 -19.37
C LYS A 4 -34.34 78.99 -19.83
N LYS A 5 -34.47 78.80 -21.14
CA LYS A 5 -34.93 77.53 -21.80
C LYS A 5 -33.75 76.54 -21.86
N ASN A 6 -33.90 75.43 -21.20
CA ASN A 6 -33.05 74.26 -21.41
C ASN A 6 -33.54 73.57 -22.72
N LYS A 7 -32.63 73.44 -23.69
CA LYS A 7 -32.80 72.62 -24.89
C LYS A 7 -32.28 71.21 -24.56
N GLU A 8 -33.16 70.24 -24.35
CA GLU A 8 -32.82 68.84 -24.40
C GLU A 8 -32.47 68.46 -25.86
N LYS A 9 -31.23 68.06 -26.10
CA LYS A 9 -30.83 67.39 -27.34
C LYS A 9 -31.19 65.92 -27.21
N ASN A 10 -32.29 65.48 -27.78
CA ASN A 10 -32.56 64.09 -28.06
C ASN A 10 -31.54 63.57 -29.09
N LEU A 11 -30.54 62.80 -28.61
CA LEU A 11 -29.70 62.00 -29.49
C LEU A 11 -30.53 60.75 -29.92
N THR A 12 -31.12 60.79 -31.08
CA THR A 12 -31.63 59.58 -31.76
C THR A 12 -30.43 58.81 -32.28
N ILE A 13 -30.03 57.75 -31.52
CA ILE A 13 -29.07 56.75 -32.00
C ILE A 13 -29.80 55.95 -33.06
N THR A 14 -29.28 55.94 -34.31
CA THR A 14 -29.85 55.19 -35.44
C THR A 14 -29.65 53.67 -35.21
N GLU A 15 -30.62 52.86 -35.68
CA GLU A 15 -30.53 51.38 -35.57
C GLU A 15 -29.23 50.81 -36.17
N GLU A 16 -28.64 51.50 -37.13
CA GLU A 16 -27.35 51.15 -37.70
C GLU A 16 -26.16 51.33 -36.73
N GLU A 17 -26.16 52.38 -35.90
CA GLU A 17 -25.14 52.58 -34.85
C GLU A 17 -25.28 51.57 -33.73
N ILE A 18 -26.48 51.09 -33.41
CA ILE A 18 -26.69 50.02 -32.41
C ILE A 18 -26.19 48.67 -32.99
N ARG A 19 -26.43 48.36 -34.25
CA ARG A 19 -25.95 47.16 -34.92
C ARG A 19 -24.41 47.14 -35.02
N THR A 20 -23.80 48.24 -35.45
CA THR A 20 -22.33 48.31 -35.54
C THR A 20 -21.65 48.23 -34.17
N ASN A 21 -22.20 48.89 -33.13
CA ASN A 21 -21.68 48.75 -31.78
C ASN A 21 -21.86 47.33 -31.17
N HIS A 22 -22.97 46.64 -31.52
CA HIS A 22 -23.19 45.24 -31.08
C HIS A 22 -22.24 44.28 -31.80
N ILE A 23 -21.98 44.48 -33.09
CA ILE A 23 -21.03 43.66 -33.87
C ILE A 23 -19.59 43.88 -33.39
N VAL A 24 -19.19 45.13 -33.13
CA VAL A 24 -17.86 45.44 -32.62
C VAL A 24 -17.65 44.95 -31.19
N LYS A 25 -18.68 45.00 -30.31
CA LYS A 25 -18.60 44.39 -28.96
C LYS A 25 -18.54 42.87 -29.02
N SER A 26 -19.33 42.21 -29.90
CA SER A 26 -19.29 40.77 -30.06
C SER A 26 -17.97 40.30 -30.64
N SER A 27 -17.42 40.96 -31.67
CA SER A 27 -16.13 40.61 -32.24
C SER A 27 -14.97 40.78 -31.25
N LYS A 28 -14.99 41.83 -30.40
CA LYS A 28 -14.00 41.98 -29.34
C LYS A 28 -14.11 40.88 -28.26
N SER A 29 -15.34 40.48 -27.90
CA SER A 29 -15.55 39.36 -26.98
C SER A 29 -15.08 38.03 -27.58
N TYR A 30 -15.36 37.77 -28.85
CA TYR A 30 -14.83 36.58 -29.54
C TYR A 30 -13.30 36.60 -29.64
N LEU A 31 -12.69 37.76 -29.90
CA LEU A 31 -11.23 37.88 -29.97
C LEU A 31 -10.57 37.64 -28.58
N ILE A 32 -11.19 38.10 -27.48
CA ILE A 32 -10.71 37.84 -26.12
C ILE A 32 -10.84 36.35 -25.76
N VAL A 33 -11.99 35.73 -26.07
CA VAL A 33 -12.18 34.28 -25.81
C VAL A 33 -11.21 33.45 -26.64
N PHE A 34 -11.02 33.80 -27.93
CA PHE A 34 -10.05 33.12 -28.81
C PHE A 34 -8.61 33.29 -28.31
N SER A 35 -8.26 34.49 -27.82
CA SER A 35 -6.91 34.77 -27.26
C SER A 35 -6.68 33.98 -25.95
N ILE A 36 -7.68 33.86 -25.09
CA ILE A 36 -7.61 33.07 -23.84
C ILE A 36 -7.49 31.58 -24.21
N MET A 37 -8.26 31.10 -25.16
CA MET A 37 -8.22 29.71 -25.60
C MET A 37 -6.89 29.37 -26.27
N PHE A 38 -6.33 30.28 -27.09
CA PHE A 38 -5.02 30.11 -27.70
C PHE A 38 -3.88 30.16 -26.67
N LEU A 39 -3.98 31.05 -25.67
CA LEU A 39 -3.03 31.13 -24.57
C LEU A 39 -3.08 29.87 -23.69
N SER A 40 -4.26 29.33 -23.42
CA SER A 40 -4.40 28.08 -22.63
C SER A 40 -3.88 26.86 -23.41
N ILE A 41 -4.14 26.76 -24.73
CA ILE A 41 -3.56 25.73 -25.59
C ILE A 41 -2.05 25.89 -25.68
N PHE A 42 -1.54 27.12 -25.81
CA PHE A 42 -0.12 27.41 -25.82
C PHE A 42 0.56 27.05 -24.50
N LEU A 43 -0.07 27.37 -23.34
CA LEU A 43 0.42 26.98 -22.02
C LEU A 43 0.38 25.47 -21.79
N LEU A 44 -0.63 24.76 -22.33
CA LEU A 44 -0.68 23.30 -22.33
C LEU A 44 0.41 22.68 -23.21
N LEU A 45 0.66 23.23 -24.40
CA LEU A 45 1.74 22.79 -25.28
C LEU A 45 3.13 23.09 -24.68
N VAL A 46 3.31 24.27 -24.11
CA VAL A 46 4.55 24.64 -23.40
C VAL A 46 4.69 23.78 -22.13
N GLY A 47 3.60 23.55 -21.37
CA GLY A 47 3.60 22.64 -20.23
C GLY A 47 3.90 21.19 -20.62
N SER A 48 3.47 20.73 -21.80
CA SER A 48 3.81 19.40 -22.30
C SER A 48 5.26 19.29 -22.78
N LEU A 49 5.84 20.40 -23.25
CA LEU A 49 7.28 20.47 -23.58
C LEU A 49 8.17 20.51 -22.32
N PHE A 50 7.63 20.98 -21.18
CA PHE A 50 8.30 20.97 -19.87
C PHE A 50 7.87 19.81 -18.96
N ARG A 51 6.91 18.97 -19.37
CA ARG A 51 6.84 17.61 -18.83
C ARG A 51 8.05 16.85 -19.40
N THR A 52 9.17 17.05 -18.81
CA THR A 52 10.19 16.05 -18.78
C THR A 52 9.60 14.86 -18.01
N ASN A 53 8.94 13.93 -18.72
CA ASN A 53 9.01 12.57 -18.30
C ASN A 53 10.51 12.32 -18.18
N ILE A 54 11.00 12.23 -16.97
CA ILE A 54 12.37 11.80 -16.69
C ILE A 54 12.36 10.31 -17.02
N THR A 55 12.34 9.99 -18.31
CA THR A 55 12.74 8.67 -18.74
C THR A 55 14.19 8.56 -18.33
N PRO A 56 14.55 7.59 -17.51
CA PRO A 56 15.93 7.43 -17.10
C PRO A 56 16.79 7.37 -18.34
N ASP A 57 17.92 8.09 -18.34
CA ASP A 57 18.85 8.10 -19.47
C ASP A 57 19.38 6.70 -19.75
N TYR A 58 19.30 5.80 -18.75
CA TYR A 58 19.71 4.41 -18.78
C TYR A 58 18.61 3.53 -18.18
N PRO A 59 17.85 2.79 -18.99
CA PRO A 59 16.67 2.05 -18.53
C PRO A 59 16.99 0.89 -17.59
N PHE A 60 18.14 0.21 -17.73
CA PHE A 60 18.57 -0.79 -16.78
C PHE A 60 20.03 -1.27 -16.99
N VAL A 61 20.51 -2.01 -16.01
CA VAL A 61 21.82 -2.65 -15.95
C VAL A 61 21.68 -4.15 -16.10
N PHE A 62 22.55 -4.80 -16.84
CA PHE A 62 22.54 -6.24 -17.01
C PHE A 62 23.94 -6.84 -17.11
N MET A 63 24.03 -8.14 -16.88
CA MET A 63 25.22 -8.97 -17.07
C MET A 63 25.11 -9.74 -18.38
N GLY A 64 26.15 -9.70 -19.19
CA GLY A 64 26.25 -10.55 -20.38
C GLY A 64 26.74 -11.97 -20.06
N SER A 65 26.71 -12.87 -21.04
CA SER A 65 27.24 -14.25 -20.95
C SER A 65 28.74 -14.32 -20.64
N ASP A 66 29.46 -13.26 -20.90
CA ASP A 66 30.88 -13.05 -20.61
C ASP A 66 31.16 -12.53 -19.21
N ASN A 67 30.12 -12.44 -18.36
CA ASN A 67 30.17 -11.90 -17.00
C ASN A 67 30.62 -10.43 -16.90
N HIS A 68 30.41 -9.65 -17.96
CA HIS A 68 30.64 -8.21 -17.90
C HIS A 68 29.34 -7.44 -17.65
N LEU A 69 29.40 -6.45 -16.77
CA LEU A 69 28.30 -5.56 -16.49
C LEU A 69 28.11 -4.55 -17.63
N ARG A 70 26.86 -4.28 -17.99
CA ARG A 70 26.47 -3.40 -19.11
C ARG A 70 25.30 -2.53 -18.74
N VAL A 71 25.25 -1.34 -19.35
CA VAL A 71 24.14 -0.40 -19.27
C VAL A 71 23.54 -0.19 -20.64
N ILE A 72 22.23 -0.17 -20.74
CA ILE A 72 21.54 0.25 -21.96
C ILE A 72 21.30 1.76 -21.89
N THR A 73 21.69 2.47 -22.97
CA THR A 73 21.40 3.89 -23.12
C THR A 73 19.98 4.10 -23.66
N ARG A 74 19.50 5.33 -23.58
CA ARG A 74 18.20 5.76 -24.15
C ARG A 74 18.07 5.44 -25.65
N ASN A 75 19.18 5.46 -26.38
CA ASN A 75 19.24 5.17 -27.81
C ASN A 75 19.36 3.67 -28.12
N ASN A 76 19.32 2.80 -27.11
CA ASN A 76 19.58 1.37 -27.15
C ASN A 76 21.05 1.00 -27.45
N ASP A 77 21.97 1.93 -27.31
CA ASP A 77 23.38 1.57 -27.33
C ASP A 77 23.73 0.86 -26.02
N VAL A 78 24.56 -0.16 -26.13
CA VAL A 78 25.03 -0.94 -24.98
C VAL A 78 26.45 -0.50 -24.64
N ASN A 79 26.60 0.07 -23.45
CA ASN A 79 27.92 0.46 -22.94
C ASN A 79 28.43 -0.59 -21.95
N ASN A 80 29.64 -1.09 -22.16
CA ASN A 80 30.30 -1.95 -21.19
C ASN A 80 30.75 -1.11 -19.99
N ILE A 81 30.38 -1.55 -18.80
CA ILE A 81 30.85 -0.96 -17.55
C ILE A 81 31.99 -1.83 -17.06
N THR A 82 33.20 -1.55 -17.49
CA THR A 82 34.47 -2.13 -17.00
C THR A 82 34.47 -3.63 -16.62
N ASP A 83 35.66 -4.14 -16.25
CA ASP A 83 35.99 -5.54 -15.91
C ASP A 83 35.38 -6.07 -14.59
N ILE A 84 34.15 -5.69 -14.25
CA ILE A 84 33.45 -6.19 -13.08
C ILE A 84 32.91 -7.59 -13.44
N LYS A 85 33.58 -8.64 -12.96
CA LYS A 85 33.24 -10.02 -13.30
C LYS A 85 32.12 -10.63 -12.43
N GLU A 86 32.05 -10.26 -11.18
CA GLU A 86 30.98 -10.65 -10.24
C GLU A 86 30.85 -9.55 -9.22
N THR A 87 29.70 -8.88 -9.21
CA THR A 87 29.35 -7.93 -8.14
C THR A 87 28.25 -8.55 -7.31
N ASP A 88 28.47 -8.74 -6.03
CA ASP A 88 27.45 -9.27 -5.14
C ASP A 88 26.29 -8.28 -4.97
N ILE A 89 26.57 -6.95 -5.09
CA ILE A 89 25.58 -5.91 -4.91
C ILE A 89 25.87 -4.74 -5.85
N VAL A 90 24.88 -4.38 -6.67
CA VAL A 90 24.89 -3.19 -7.53
C VAL A 90 23.66 -2.35 -7.17
N TYR A 91 23.88 -1.12 -6.73
CA TYR A 91 22.83 -0.11 -6.55
C TYR A 91 22.98 0.96 -7.61
N ALA A 92 21.90 1.28 -8.29
CA ALA A 92 21.86 2.43 -9.19
C ALA A 92 21.03 3.56 -8.54
N ASN A 93 21.34 4.79 -8.87
CA ASN A 93 20.47 5.91 -8.54
C ASN A 93 19.24 5.92 -9.47
N SER A 94 18.25 6.76 -9.20
CA SER A 94 16.95 6.76 -9.88
C SER A 94 17.03 6.90 -11.41
N ASP A 95 18.05 7.59 -11.93
CA ASP A 95 18.29 7.77 -13.38
C ASP A 95 19.32 6.80 -13.96
N ILE A 96 19.84 5.85 -13.17
CA ILE A 96 20.90 4.88 -13.51
C ILE A 96 22.19 5.55 -14.02
N ARG A 97 22.34 6.83 -13.84
CA ARG A 97 23.55 7.54 -14.23
C ARG A 97 24.74 7.19 -13.36
N HIS A 98 24.48 6.80 -12.11
CA HIS A 98 25.49 6.43 -11.15
C HIS A 98 25.21 5.05 -10.58
N ILE A 99 26.24 4.25 -10.45
CA ILE A 99 26.18 2.91 -9.89
C ILE A 99 27.14 2.79 -8.72
N LEU A 100 26.67 2.21 -7.62
CA LEU A 100 27.48 1.76 -6.50
C LEU A 100 27.72 0.26 -6.62
N TYR A 101 28.95 -0.17 -6.49
CA TYR A 101 29.32 -1.57 -6.47
C TYR A 101 30.52 -1.81 -5.55
N THR A 102 30.66 -3.05 -5.12
CA THR A 102 31.84 -3.46 -4.33
C THR A 102 32.74 -4.39 -5.15
N ASP A 103 34.03 -4.20 -4.98
CA ASP A 103 35.06 -5.11 -5.46
C ASP A 103 36.06 -5.35 -4.32
N SER A 104 36.18 -6.59 -3.88
CA SER A 104 37.11 -6.99 -2.79
C SER A 104 36.98 -6.12 -1.53
N ASN A 105 35.74 -5.81 -1.11
CA ASN A 105 35.35 -4.91 -0.01
C ASN A 105 35.60 -3.41 -0.27
N ASN A 106 36.10 -3.02 -1.43
CA ASN A 106 36.18 -1.62 -1.80
C ASN A 106 34.84 -1.16 -2.40
N LEU A 107 34.31 -0.06 -1.91
CA LEU A 107 33.11 0.58 -2.44
C LEU A 107 33.49 1.62 -3.49
N TYR A 108 32.95 1.45 -4.68
CA TYR A 108 33.15 2.35 -5.81
C TYR A 108 31.85 3.04 -6.23
N LEU A 109 31.97 4.29 -6.63
CA LEU A 109 30.95 5.03 -7.36
C LEU A 109 31.41 5.18 -8.81
N LEU A 110 30.57 4.77 -9.75
CA LEU A 110 30.80 4.85 -11.19
C LEU A 110 29.79 5.78 -11.83
N ASP A 111 30.25 6.71 -12.71
CA ASP A 111 29.39 7.43 -13.64
C ASP A 111 29.24 6.59 -14.92
N THR A 112 28.01 6.19 -15.25
CA THR A 112 27.73 5.34 -16.42
C THR A 112 27.94 6.05 -17.77
N THR A 113 28.12 7.37 -17.77
CA THR A 113 28.48 8.15 -18.96
C THR A 113 29.97 8.13 -19.27
N SER A 114 30.82 7.85 -18.26
CA SER A 114 32.26 7.79 -18.38
C SER A 114 32.77 6.51 -17.72
N THR A 115 32.86 5.44 -18.49
CA THR A 115 33.20 4.08 -18.01
C THR A 115 34.61 3.99 -17.40
N GLU A 116 35.47 4.98 -17.56
CA GLU A 116 36.82 5.02 -16.99
C GLU A 116 36.91 5.70 -15.62
N ASP A 117 35.87 6.50 -15.25
CA ASP A 117 35.89 7.31 -14.03
C ASP A 117 35.22 6.60 -12.85
N LYS A 118 35.87 5.57 -12.33
CA LYS A 118 35.46 4.96 -11.07
C LYS A 118 36.10 5.65 -9.87
N LYS A 119 35.29 6.05 -8.91
CA LYS A 119 35.75 6.70 -7.69
C LYS A 119 35.69 5.73 -6.51
N LEU A 120 36.81 5.46 -5.87
CA LEU A 120 36.86 4.74 -4.61
C LEU A 120 36.29 5.64 -3.48
N LEU A 121 35.22 5.18 -2.84
CA LEU A 121 34.60 5.85 -1.68
C LEU A 121 35.13 5.33 -0.35
N SER A 122 35.26 4.01 -0.19
CA SER A 122 35.80 3.36 1.00
C SER A 122 36.43 2.02 0.64
N SER A 123 37.45 1.61 1.41
CA SER A 123 38.08 0.29 1.31
C SER A 123 37.53 -0.72 2.32
N LYS A 124 36.52 -0.34 3.10
CA LYS A 124 35.96 -1.16 4.19
C LYS A 124 34.48 -0.88 4.46
N ALA A 125 33.72 -0.52 3.42
CA ALA A 125 32.28 -0.30 3.52
C ALA A 125 31.56 -1.60 3.85
N SER A 126 30.67 -1.56 4.83
CA SER A 126 29.81 -2.68 5.23
C SER A 126 28.34 -2.51 4.81
N SER A 127 27.90 -1.25 4.64
CA SER A 127 26.56 -0.89 4.18
C SER A 127 26.65 0.40 3.39
N TYR A 128 25.86 0.57 2.34
CA TYR A 128 25.90 1.74 1.48
C TYR A 128 24.63 1.88 0.63
N GLY A 129 24.38 3.08 0.09
CA GLY A 129 23.27 3.36 -0.81
C GLY A 129 23.21 4.82 -1.24
N PHE A 130 22.15 5.16 -1.98
CA PHE A 130 21.85 6.54 -2.36
C PHE A 130 20.78 7.12 -1.44
N SER A 131 20.83 8.44 -1.19
CA SER A 131 19.70 9.16 -0.60
C SER A 131 18.49 9.14 -1.54
N SER A 132 17.29 9.31 -0.99
CA SER A 132 16.03 9.29 -1.76
C SER A 132 15.95 10.33 -2.86
N ASP A 133 16.69 11.46 -2.72
CA ASP A 133 16.81 12.54 -3.70
C ASP A 133 18.04 12.43 -4.61
N ASP A 134 18.78 11.30 -4.54
CA ASP A 134 20.03 11.04 -5.26
C ASP A 134 21.16 12.06 -5.05
N LYS A 135 21.03 12.96 -4.08
CA LYS A 135 22.01 14.02 -3.83
C LYS A 135 23.27 13.50 -3.14
N TYR A 136 23.08 12.50 -2.30
CA TYR A 136 24.12 11.91 -1.48
C TYR A 136 24.29 10.41 -1.73
N VAL A 137 25.52 9.94 -1.55
CA VAL A 137 25.82 8.53 -1.28
C VAL A 137 26.15 8.40 0.20
N TYR A 138 25.57 7.45 0.87
CA TYR A 138 25.93 7.12 2.24
C TYR A 138 26.65 5.77 2.32
N TYR A 139 27.52 5.63 3.29
CA TYR A 139 28.12 4.33 3.62
C TYR A 139 28.55 4.25 5.08
N ILE A 140 28.44 3.05 5.63
CA ILE A 140 28.95 2.72 6.96
C ILE A 140 30.16 1.82 6.78
N GLU A 141 31.24 2.13 7.46
CA GLU A 141 32.44 1.31 7.46
C GLU A 141 32.38 0.20 8.54
N THR A 142 33.23 -0.79 8.43
CA THR A 142 33.30 -1.92 9.40
C THR A 142 33.60 -1.50 10.83
N ASN A 143 34.19 -0.34 11.05
CA ASN A 143 34.39 0.28 12.37
C ASN A 143 33.16 1.07 12.88
N LYS A 144 32.03 0.99 12.16
CA LYS A 144 30.77 1.70 12.44
C LYS A 144 30.83 3.22 12.28
N ASP A 145 31.78 3.75 11.53
CA ASP A 145 31.79 5.15 11.12
C ASP A 145 30.84 5.35 9.94
N LEU A 146 29.89 6.28 10.07
CA LEU A 146 28.95 6.67 9.03
C LEU A 146 29.48 7.85 8.27
N TYR A 147 29.58 7.72 6.96
CA TYR A 147 29.99 8.75 6.03
C TYR A 147 28.88 9.11 5.05
N ILE A 148 28.92 10.37 4.61
CA ILE A 148 28.15 10.86 3.46
C ILE A 148 29.09 11.44 2.41
N TYR A 149 28.89 11.04 1.17
CA TYR A 149 29.53 11.61 0.01
C TYR A 149 28.53 12.51 -0.74
N ASN A 150 28.87 13.80 -0.84
CA ASN A 150 28.09 14.77 -1.60
C ASN A 150 28.52 14.71 -3.08
N ARG A 151 27.62 14.26 -3.95
CA ARG A 151 27.88 14.08 -5.38
C ARG A 151 28.15 15.40 -6.11
N LYS A 152 27.55 16.50 -5.65
CA LYS A 152 27.70 17.83 -6.29
C LYS A 152 29.09 18.42 -6.11
N ASN A 153 29.68 18.31 -4.94
CA ASN A 153 30.98 18.87 -4.62
C ASN A 153 32.11 17.84 -4.53
N ASN A 154 31.80 16.57 -4.83
CA ASN A 154 32.73 15.44 -4.85
C ASN A 154 33.51 15.25 -3.53
N SER A 155 32.89 15.51 -2.37
CA SER A 155 33.51 15.38 -1.06
C SER A 155 32.78 14.41 -0.12
N SER A 156 33.57 13.61 0.61
CA SER A 156 33.10 12.78 1.71
C SER A 156 33.37 13.46 3.04
N TYR A 157 32.48 13.27 4.01
CA TYR A 157 32.68 13.69 5.39
C TYR A 157 32.06 12.72 6.36
N LEU A 158 32.67 12.61 7.54
CA LEU A 158 32.19 11.80 8.64
C LEU A 158 30.91 12.42 9.24
N VAL A 159 29.85 11.64 9.30
CA VAL A 159 28.61 12.03 9.97
C VAL A 159 28.74 11.82 11.47
N ASP A 160 29.04 10.60 11.88
CA ASP A 160 29.26 10.20 13.28
C ASP A 160 30.02 8.87 13.34
N SER A 161 30.58 8.56 14.51
CA SER A 161 31.27 7.30 14.79
C SER A 161 30.41 6.41 15.69
N ASN A 162 30.65 5.09 15.66
CA ASN A 162 29.89 4.09 16.41
C ASN A 162 28.37 4.10 16.10
N VAL A 163 28.00 4.35 14.87
CA VAL A 163 26.60 4.31 14.40
C VAL A 163 26.12 2.86 14.36
N THR A 164 24.97 2.60 14.95
CA THR A 164 24.35 1.27 14.96
C THR A 164 23.69 0.99 13.62
N LYS A 165 22.90 1.94 13.13
CA LYS A 165 22.12 1.81 11.89
C LYS A 165 21.88 3.19 11.26
N LEU A 166 22.00 3.29 9.93
CA LEU A 166 21.42 4.39 9.18
C LEU A 166 19.96 4.07 8.93
N LEU A 167 19.07 5.02 9.18
CA LEU A 167 17.64 4.87 8.97
C LEU A 167 17.21 5.52 7.65
N ASP A 168 17.61 6.77 7.41
CA ASP A 168 17.38 7.46 6.14
C ASP A 168 18.30 8.69 5.96
N VAL A 169 18.34 9.19 4.73
CA VAL A 169 18.93 10.50 4.39
C VAL A 169 17.89 11.28 3.61
N SER A 170 17.31 12.29 4.23
CA SER A 170 16.22 13.08 3.66
C SER A 170 16.62 14.55 3.54
N LEU A 171 16.58 15.09 2.32
CA LEU A 171 17.09 16.44 2.01
C LEU A 171 18.53 16.63 2.52
N ASP A 172 18.72 17.52 3.50
CA ASP A 172 20.01 17.80 4.11
C ASP A 172 20.12 17.24 5.55
N TYR A 173 19.31 16.22 5.90
CA TYR A 173 19.28 15.58 7.21
C TYR A 173 19.63 14.09 7.12
N VAL A 174 20.48 13.65 8.04
CA VAL A 174 20.83 12.24 8.22
C VAL A 174 20.14 11.72 9.46
N ILE A 175 19.35 10.68 9.33
CA ILE A 175 18.58 10.06 10.40
C ILE A 175 19.23 8.71 10.71
N TYR A 176 19.68 8.51 11.92
CA TYR A 176 20.42 7.31 12.29
C TYR A 176 20.21 6.92 13.75
N GLU A 177 20.54 5.68 14.04
CA GLU A 177 20.53 5.12 15.38
C GLU A 177 21.96 5.00 15.91
N LYS A 178 22.13 5.42 17.17
CA LYS A 178 23.34 5.23 17.95
C LYS A 178 22.98 5.02 19.41
N ASP A 179 23.52 3.98 20.03
CA ASP A 179 23.24 3.63 21.43
C ASP A 179 21.72 3.55 21.75
N ASN A 180 20.94 2.94 20.85
CA ASN A 180 19.47 2.83 20.86
C ASN A 180 18.73 4.18 20.79
N SER A 181 19.44 5.28 20.58
CA SER A 181 18.85 6.61 20.45
C SER A 181 18.64 6.97 18.99
N LEU A 182 17.53 7.66 18.69
CA LEU A 182 17.24 8.25 17.40
C LEU A 182 17.89 9.63 17.31
N LEU A 183 18.78 9.79 16.35
CA LEU A 183 19.52 11.03 16.13
C LEU A 183 19.26 11.58 14.72
N VAL A 184 19.28 12.89 14.62
CA VAL A 184 19.21 13.63 13.36
C VAL A 184 20.40 14.57 13.26
N LYS A 185 21.17 14.48 12.18
CA LYS A 185 22.25 15.42 11.87
C LYS A 185 21.84 16.31 10.71
N ASP A 186 21.91 17.62 10.91
CA ASP A 186 21.85 18.62 9.85
C ASP A 186 23.20 18.68 9.14
N ILE A 187 23.22 18.33 7.86
CA ILE A 187 24.45 18.30 7.04
C ILE A 187 25.04 19.69 6.84
N ASN A 188 24.20 20.70 6.69
CA ASN A 188 24.64 22.07 6.39
C ASN A 188 25.22 22.77 7.63
N ASN A 189 24.53 22.62 8.78
CA ASN A 189 24.90 23.28 10.02
C ASN A 189 25.83 22.42 10.90
N GLN A 190 26.04 21.16 10.55
CA GLN A 190 26.84 20.19 11.30
C GLN A 190 26.34 19.98 12.74
N THR A 191 25.07 20.26 13.01
CA THR A 191 24.43 20.05 14.33
C THR A 191 23.81 18.67 14.41
N ILE A 192 23.89 18.07 15.59
CA ILE A 192 23.27 16.77 15.90
C ILE A 192 22.22 17.03 16.97
N ASP A 193 21.02 16.53 16.75
CA ASP A 193 19.93 16.51 17.74
C ASP A 193 19.59 15.08 18.12
N THR A 194 19.38 14.84 19.42
CA THR A 194 18.87 13.55 19.92
C THR A 194 17.36 13.64 20.01
N VAL A 195 16.66 13.08 19.02
CA VAL A 195 15.22 13.13 18.89
C VAL A 195 14.52 12.29 19.97
N ALA A 196 15.03 11.07 20.19
CA ALA A 196 14.49 10.16 21.19
C ALA A 196 15.58 9.22 21.74
N LYS A 197 15.46 8.82 23.03
CA LYS A 197 16.36 7.83 23.64
C LYS A 197 15.99 6.38 23.32
N SER A 198 14.77 6.16 22.85
CA SER A 198 14.27 4.90 22.32
C SER A 198 13.14 5.20 21.35
N TYR A 199 12.98 4.36 20.34
CA TYR A 199 11.92 4.46 19.35
C TYR A 199 11.61 3.06 18.82
N GLU A 200 10.44 2.88 18.20
CA GLU A 200 10.03 1.62 17.57
C GLU A 200 10.04 1.73 16.05
N ASP A 201 9.51 2.82 15.51
CA ASP A 201 9.40 3.03 14.06
C ASP A 201 9.52 4.50 13.69
N ILE A 202 9.90 4.77 12.44
CA ILE A 202 9.98 6.11 11.85
C ILE A 202 9.28 6.14 10.50
N ILE A 203 8.61 7.25 10.22
CA ILE A 203 7.93 7.51 8.93
C ILE A 203 8.28 8.93 8.50
N LEU A 204 8.81 9.08 7.29
CA LEU A 204 9.10 10.40 6.73
C LEU A 204 7.91 10.98 5.98
N SER A 205 7.71 12.28 6.05
CA SER A 205 6.75 12.98 5.21
C SER A 205 7.19 12.93 3.73
N LYS A 206 6.22 12.92 2.80
CA LYS A 206 6.50 12.88 1.35
C LYS A 206 7.43 14.02 0.89
N ASP A 207 7.41 15.17 1.54
CA ASP A 207 8.28 16.32 1.25
C ASP A 207 9.63 16.28 2.00
N GLY A 208 9.89 15.23 2.79
CA GLY A 208 11.13 15.02 3.53
C GLY A 208 11.40 16.01 4.67
N LYS A 209 10.42 16.87 5.05
CA LYS A 209 10.63 17.94 6.06
C LYS A 209 10.25 17.56 7.47
N LYS A 210 9.52 16.47 7.63
CA LYS A 210 9.03 15.99 8.92
C LYS A 210 9.24 14.50 9.05
N MET A 211 9.34 14.06 10.29
CA MET A 211 9.39 12.65 10.65
C MET A 211 8.35 12.37 11.73
N LEU A 212 7.52 11.37 11.51
CA LEU A 212 6.69 10.77 12.53
C LEU A 212 7.47 9.59 13.11
N TYR A 213 7.60 9.50 14.42
CA TYR A 213 8.22 8.35 15.07
C TYR A 213 7.39 7.87 16.25
N SER A 214 7.52 6.61 16.59
CA SER A 214 6.78 6.01 17.70
C SER A 214 7.69 5.59 18.83
N THR A 215 7.13 5.58 20.04
CA THR A 215 7.72 5.02 21.24
C THR A 215 6.73 4.10 21.93
N ILE A 216 7.23 3.02 22.54
CA ILE A 216 6.41 2.10 23.33
C ILE A 216 6.17 2.66 24.74
N ASN A 217 4.93 2.59 25.21
CA ASN A 217 4.55 2.95 26.57
C ASN A 217 4.69 1.73 27.51
N THR A 218 4.56 1.96 28.82
CA THR A 218 4.63 0.89 29.83
C THR A 218 3.51 -0.14 29.76
N ASP A 219 2.40 0.19 29.10
CA ASP A 219 1.24 -0.68 28.84
C ASP A 219 1.28 -1.32 27.45
N GLU A 220 2.43 -1.29 26.78
CA GLU A 220 2.67 -1.80 25.43
C GLU A 220 1.94 -1.04 24.32
N SER A 221 1.21 0.03 24.62
CA SER A 221 0.67 0.90 23.61
C SER A 221 1.73 1.82 23.01
N LEU A 222 1.45 2.40 21.84
CA LEU A 222 2.35 3.32 21.16
C LEU A 222 1.94 4.78 21.39
N SER A 223 2.95 5.63 21.47
CA SER A 223 2.80 7.09 21.34
C SER A 223 3.55 7.57 20.12
N TYR A 224 2.93 8.42 19.31
CA TYR A 224 3.54 8.98 18.11
C TYR A 224 3.90 10.45 18.30
N TYR A 225 5.08 10.81 17.83
CA TYR A 225 5.65 12.15 17.89
C TYR A 225 5.97 12.66 16.51
N LEU A 226 5.67 13.92 16.25
CA LEU A 226 6.01 14.61 15.02
C LEU A 226 7.24 15.47 15.25
N TYR A 227 8.32 15.16 14.53
CA TYR A 227 9.55 15.91 14.53
C TYR A 227 9.67 16.74 13.24
N ASN A 228 9.94 18.04 13.39
CA ASN A 228 10.12 18.95 12.27
C ASN A 228 11.61 19.30 12.13
N PHE A 229 12.22 18.94 11.01
CA PHE A 229 13.65 19.14 10.77
C PHE A 229 14.08 20.63 10.73
N ALA A 230 13.21 21.54 10.25
CA ALA A 230 13.58 22.92 10.07
C ALA A 230 13.79 23.71 11.38
N ASN A 231 13.12 23.30 12.45
CA ASN A 231 13.16 24.01 13.75
C ASN A 231 13.42 23.08 14.93
N PHE A 232 13.69 21.79 14.68
CA PHE A 232 13.94 20.74 15.67
C PHE A 232 12.78 20.61 16.70
N ASN A 233 11.57 21.01 16.32
CA ASN A 233 10.40 20.89 17.19
C ASN A 233 9.93 19.45 17.22
N ASN A 234 9.66 18.95 18.44
CA ASN A 234 9.21 17.61 18.72
C ASN A 234 7.89 17.66 19.49
N GLU A 235 6.80 17.24 18.88
CA GLU A 235 5.45 17.31 19.40
C GLU A 235 4.79 15.93 19.45
N ARG A 236 4.21 15.55 20.58
CA ARG A 236 3.43 14.33 20.68
C ARG A 236 2.06 14.54 20.04
N VAL A 237 1.73 13.75 19.01
CA VAL A 237 0.50 13.88 18.22
C VAL A 237 -0.53 12.79 18.50
N LEU A 238 -0.11 11.57 18.89
CA LEU A 238 -1.02 10.48 19.23
C LEU A 238 -0.54 9.76 20.50
N THR A 239 -1.49 9.19 21.27
CA THR A 239 -1.20 8.41 22.49
C THR A 239 -2.13 7.22 22.63
N ASN A 240 -1.65 6.17 23.29
CA ASN A 240 -2.42 4.94 23.56
C ASN A 240 -2.90 4.25 22.28
N ILE A 241 -2.03 4.22 21.27
CA ILE A 241 -2.28 3.61 19.97
C ILE A 241 -1.89 2.13 20.05
N ASP A 242 -2.72 1.26 19.49
CA ASP A 242 -2.34 -0.13 19.25
C ASP A 242 -1.66 -0.24 17.88
N THR A 243 -2.33 0.22 16.82
CA THR A 243 -1.80 0.20 15.45
C THR A 243 -2.19 1.50 14.73
N LEU A 244 -1.22 2.14 14.08
CA LEU A 244 -1.45 3.24 13.15
C LEU A 244 -1.81 2.64 11.79
N LEU A 245 -3.06 2.85 11.33
CA LEU A 245 -3.54 2.29 10.07
C LEU A 245 -3.16 3.16 8.87
N THR A 246 -3.35 4.47 8.98
CA THR A 246 -3.01 5.42 7.90
C THR A 246 -2.90 6.86 8.40
N TYR A 247 -2.29 7.68 7.55
CA TYR A 247 -2.08 9.11 7.81
C TYR A 247 -2.04 9.89 6.49
N ASN A 248 -2.25 11.20 6.54
CA ASN A 248 -2.05 12.06 5.36
C ASN A 248 -0.61 12.57 5.27
N ALA A 249 -0.18 13.01 4.09
CA ALA A 249 1.18 13.45 3.80
C ALA A 249 1.77 14.50 4.76
N ASN A 250 0.92 15.29 5.45
CA ASN A 250 1.34 16.34 6.39
C ASN A 250 1.27 15.91 7.86
N PHE A 251 0.88 14.65 8.16
CA PHE A 251 0.68 14.13 9.51
C PHE A 251 -0.29 14.96 10.36
N THR A 252 -1.40 15.37 9.77
CA THR A 252 -2.47 16.11 10.46
C THR A 252 -3.75 15.29 10.58
N LYS A 253 -3.86 14.22 9.82
CA LYS A 253 -4.99 13.28 9.83
C LYS A 253 -4.47 11.87 9.98
N PHE A 254 -5.15 11.10 10.82
CA PHE A 254 -4.78 9.72 11.14
C PHE A 254 -6.01 8.84 11.28
N ILE A 255 -5.90 7.57 10.89
CA ILE A 255 -6.78 6.49 11.33
C ILE A 255 -5.93 5.49 12.09
N TYR A 256 -6.37 5.10 13.28
CA TYR A 256 -5.64 4.19 14.14
C TYR A 256 -6.57 3.35 14.99
N THR A 257 -6.04 2.24 15.52
CA THR A 257 -6.71 1.42 16.51
C THR A 257 -6.18 1.72 17.91
N ALA A 258 -7.05 1.57 18.90
CA ALA A 258 -6.68 1.54 20.31
C ALA A 258 -7.42 0.39 20.98
N LYS A 259 -6.81 -0.26 21.97
CA LYS A 259 -7.48 -1.31 22.74
C LYS A 259 -8.75 -0.75 23.34
N THR A 260 -9.89 -1.42 23.13
CA THR A 260 -11.14 -1.00 23.74
C THR A 260 -11.06 -1.18 25.25
N LYS A 261 -11.69 -0.27 26.00
CA LYS A 261 -11.80 -0.39 27.46
C LYS A 261 -12.76 -1.52 27.86
N ASP A 262 -13.74 -1.79 27.00
CA ASP A 262 -14.77 -2.80 27.21
C ASP A 262 -14.44 -4.03 26.35
N THR A 263 -13.94 -5.07 26.97
CA THR A 263 -13.75 -6.36 26.32
C THR A 263 -15.12 -6.96 25.96
N ILE A 264 -15.21 -7.60 24.78
CA ILE A 264 -16.42 -8.34 24.42
C ILE A 264 -16.55 -9.52 25.38
N ASN A 265 -17.63 -9.53 26.17
CA ASN A 265 -17.87 -10.56 27.16
C ASN A 265 -19.09 -11.40 26.76
N ILE A 266 -18.92 -12.71 26.75
CA ILE A 266 -20.00 -13.64 26.35
C ILE A 266 -21.16 -13.69 27.35
N TYR A 267 -20.99 -13.22 28.57
CA TYR A 267 -22.00 -13.26 29.62
C TYR A 267 -23.33 -12.59 29.19
N ASN A 268 -23.25 -11.59 28.31
CA ASN A 268 -24.43 -10.92 27.77
C ASN A 268 -25.22 -11.76 26.76
N ASN A 269 -24.63 -12.84 26.24
CA ASN A 269 -25.24 -13.77 25.30
C ASN A 269 -25.78 -15.03 26.00
N ILE A 270 -25.75 -15.06 27.33
CA ILE A 270 -26.23 -16.21 28.10
C ILE A 270 -27.65 -16.01 28.54
N LYS A 271 -28.45 -17.00 28.25
CA LYS A 271 -29.76 -17.23 28.88
C LYS A 271 -29.60 -18.30 29.95
N ASP A 272 -30.10 -18.01 31.13
CA ASP A 272 -30.04 -18.94 32.28
C ASP A 272 -31.46 -19.19 32.78
N SER A 273 -32.17 -20.02 32.05
CA SER A 273 -33.59 -20.36 32.33
C SER A 273 -33.77 -21.10 33.64
N LEU A 274 -32.72 -21.75 34.16
CA LEU A 274 -32.77 -22.56 35.39
C LEU A 274 -32.14 -21.87 36.62
N ALA A 275 -31.66 -20.66 36.52
CA ALA A 275 -30.96 -19.99 37.62
C ALA A 275 -31.73 -19.92 38.93
N SER A 276 -33.07 -19.82 38.86
CA SER A 276 -33.92 -19.77 40.06
C SER A 276 -34.15 -21.16 40.69
N SER A 277 -34.14 -22.24 39.90
CA SER A 277 -34.24 -23.60 40.37
C SER A 277 -32.96 -24.05 41.05
N ASP A 278 -31.81 -23.69 40.48
CA ASP A 278 -30.50 -24.02 41.05
C ASP A 278 -30.27 -23.40 42.43
N LYS A 279 -30.83 -22.22 42.69
CA LYS A 279 -30.77 -21.56 44.01
C LYS A 279 -31.63 -22.24 45.08
N ARG A 280 -32.58 -23.07 44.68
CA ARG A 280 -33.50 -23.80 45.59
C ARG A 280 -33.10 -25.26 45.82
N PHE A 281 -31.97 -25.65 45.26
CA PHE A 281 -31.49 -27.03 45.34
C PHE A 281 -31.25 -27.46 46.78
N VAL A 282 -31.76 -28.65 47.17
CA VAL A 282 -31.59 -29.24 48.48
C VAL A 282 -30.54 -30.34 48.39
N ALA A 283 -29.54 -30.30 49.28
CA ALA A 283 -28.42 -31.24 49.25
C ALA A 283 -28.86 -32.70 49.40
N SER A 284 -28.18 -33.61 48.72
CA SER A 284 -28.43 -35.05 48.66
C SER A 284 -28.14 -35.85 49.96
N ASN A 285 -27.74 -35.16 51.03
CA ASN A 285 -27.24 -35.76 52.28
C ASN A 285 -28.33 -36.06 53.30
N ASP A 286 -29.63 -35.93 52.98
CA ASP A 286 -30.72 -36.25 53.89
C ASP A 286 -30.80 -37.76 54.11
N GLU A 287 -30.67 -38.21 55.37
CA GLU A 287 -30.64 -39.60 55.74
C GLU A 287 -32.01 -40.31 55.59
N SER A 288 -33.07 -39.51 55.48
CA SER A 288 -34.44 -40.03 55.30
C SER A 288 -34.76 -40.52 53.87
N LEU A 289 -33.94 -40.23 52.91
CA LEU A 289 -34.16 -40.54 51.49
C LEU A 289 -33.67 -41.92 51.10
N SER A 290 -34.44 -42.56 50.21
CA SER A 290 -34.07 -43.85 49.61
C SER A 290 -32.80 -43.79 48.81
N LYS A 291 -32.19 -44.93 48.53
CA LYS A 291 -30.93 -44.98 47.72
C LYS A 291 -31.12 -44.44 46.30
N GLU A 292 -32.27 -44.63 45.70
CA GLU A 292 -32.64 -44.14 44.37
C GLU A 292 -32.84 -42.62 44.36
N GLU A 293 -33.53 -42.07 45.38
CA GLU A 293 -33.73 -40.64 45.55
C GLU A 293 -32.42 -39.92 45.79
N LYS A 294 -31.54 -40.50 46.62
CA LYS A 294 -30.15 -39.96 46.81
C LYS A 294 -29.35 -39.94 45.52
N ALA A 295 -29.44 -40.98 44.69
CA ALA A 295 -28.75 -41.04 43.41
C ALA A 295 -29.27 -39.97 42.43
N LYS A 296 -30.60 -39.75 42.37
CA LYS A 296 -31.22 -38.70 41.56
C LYS A 296 -30.80 -37.30 42.00
N LEU A 297 -30.88 -37.02 43.29
CA LEU A 297 -30.45 -35.72 43.85
C LEU A 297 -28.96 -35.46 43.64
N LYS A 298 -28.10 -36.48 43.71
CA LYS A 298 -26.68 -36.36 43.44
C LYS A 298 -26.41 -36.05 41.97
N ALA A 299 -27.17 -36.61 41.05
CA ALA A 299 -27.07 -36.27 39.62
C ALA A 299 -27.50 -34.82 39.36
N GLU A 300 -28.59 -34.36 39.99
CA GLU A 300 -29.05 -32.95 39.91
C GLU A 300 -28.02 -32.00 40.53
N GLU A 301 -27.40 -32.35 41.67
CA GLU A 301 -26.31 -31.57 42.29
C GLU A 301 -25.11 -31.41 41.35
N THR A 302 -24.74 -32.49 40.66
CA THR A 302 -23.65 -32.45 39.67
C THR A 302 -23.97 -31.46 38.54
N LEU A 303 -25.18 -31.49 37.98
CA LEU A 303 -25.63 -30.57 36.93
C LEU A 303 -25.64 -29.10 37.40
N VAL A 304 -26.13 -28.85 38.63
CA VAL A 304 -26.11 -27.51 39.23
C VAL A 304 -24.68 -26.99 39.39
N ASN A 305 -23.75 -27.84 39.84
CA ASN A 305 -22.36 -27.50 39.97
C ASN A 305 -21.70 -27.19 38.61
N GLU A 306 -21.99 -27.99 37.58
CA GLU A 306 -21.50 -27.70 36.21
C GLU A 306 -22.06 -26.37 35.69
N ARG A 307 -23.36 -26.08 35.85
CA ARG A 307 -23.94 -24.78 35.48
C ARG A 307 -23.31 -23.59 36.23
N ASN A 308 -22.98 -23.76 37.49
CA ASN A 308 -22.25 -22.73 38.24
C ASN A 308 -20.84 -22.47 37.67
N LYS A 309 -20.13 -23.55 37.26
CA LYS A 309 -18.82 -23.41 36.57
C LYS A 309 -18.99 -22.70 35.22
N MET A 310 -20.06 -22.99 34.46
CA MET A 310 -20.36 -22.33 33.20
C MET A 310 -20.62 -20.83 33.37
N ARG A 311 -21.41 -20.45 34.40
CA ARG A 311 -21.65 -19.05 34.78
C ARG A 311 -20.36 -18.30 35.09
N GLU A 312 -19.51 -18.94 35.91
CA GLU A 312 -18.22 -18.36 36.27
C GLU A 312 -17.29 -18.24 35.05
N TYR A 313 -17.21 -19.27 34.22
CA TYR A 313 -16.47 -19.25 32.98
C TYR A 313 -16.94 -18.13 32.07
N ALA A 314 -18.24 -18.00 31.86
CA ALA A 314 -18.82 -16.99 30.99
C ALA A 314 -18.57 -15.54 31.46
N LYS A 315 -18.57 -15.30 32.80
CA LYS A 315 -18.22 -14.00 33.36
C LYS A 315 -16.79 -13.61 33.09
N ASN A 316 -15.91 -14.59 33.06
CA ASN A 316 -14.47 -14.38 32.90
C ASN A 316 -14.00 -14.53 31.45
N TYR A 317 -14.86 -15.04 30.54
CA TYR A 317 -14.53 -15.17 29.14
C TYR A 317 -14.65 -13.83 28.45
N THR A 318 -13.51 -13.31 28.02
CA THR A 318 -13.42 -12.05 27.30
C THR A 318 -12.60 -12.20 26.04
N VAL A 319 -12.96 -11.46 25.01
CA VAL A 319 -12.21 -11.38 23.76
C VAL A 319 -11.70 -9.96 23.61
N SER A 320 -10.42 -9.83 23.29
CA SER A 320 -9.81 -8.55 22.98
C SER A 320 -10.42 -7.98 21.71
N ALA A 321 -10.69 -6.71 21.71
CA ALA A 321 -11.19 -5.97 20.58
C ALA A 321 -10.53 -4.59 20.55
N PHE A 322 -10.67 -3.88 19.43
CA PHE A 322 -10.12 -2.56 19.23
C PHE A 322 -11.23 -1.57 18.90
N ASP A 323 -11.00 -0.33 19.27
CA ASP A 323 -11.77 0.80 18.77
C ASP A 323 -10.98 1.49 17.67
N VAL A 324 -11.63 1.87 16.58
CA VAL A 324 -11.02 2.58 15.45
C VAL A 324 -11.36 4.04 15.53
N TYR A 325 -10.34 4.88 15.52
CA TYR A 325 -10.46 6.34 15.64
C TYR A 325 -9.95 7.04 14.40
N TYR A 326 -10.61 8.14 14.07
CA TYR A 326 -10.13 9.16 13.14
C TYR A 326 -9.72 10.39 13.93
N GLN A 327 -8.52 10.88 13.70
CA GLN A 327 -8.04 12.14 14.25
C GLN A 327 -7.77 13.15 13.13
N ASN A 328 -8.24 14.39 13.31
CA ASN A 328 -7.94 15.54 12.46
C ASN A 328 -7.39 16.65 13.34
N ASN A 329 -6.10 16.93 13.25
CA ASN A 329 -5.36 17.75 14.19
C ASN A 329 -5.59 17.27 15.64
N GLN A 330 -6.27 18.07 16.45
CA GLN A 330 -6.57 17.77 17.85
C GLN A 330 -7.96 17.15 18.10
N THR A 331 -8.76 16.97 17.03
CA THR A 331 -10.12 16.44 17.16
C THR A 331 -10.13 14.95 16.84
N THR A 332 -10.54 14.13 17.80
CA THR A 332 -10.67 12.67 17.67
C THR A 332 -12.13 12.28 17.56
N THR A 333 -12.45 11.39 16.63
CA THR A 333 -13.78 10.83 16.39
C THR A 333 -13.70 9.31 16.38
N LEU A 334 -14.57 8.64 17.15
CA LEU A 334 -14.72 7.18 17.09
C LEU A 334 -15.41 6.81 15.76
N LEU A 335 -14.79 5.97 14.95
CA LEU A 335 -15.37 5.44 13.72
C LEU A 335 -16.09 4.11 13.95
N ALA A 336 -15.45 3.18 14.62
CA ALA A 336 -16.02 1.86 14.91
C ALA A 336 -15.55 1.34 16.27
N SER A 337 -16.40 0.60 16.96
CA SER A 337 -16.08 -0.02 18.25
C SER A 337 -16.13 -1.53 18.20
N SER A 338 -15.40 -2.18 19.09
CA SER A 338 -15.35 -3.64 19.23
C SER A 338 -14.93 -4.36 17.95
N VAL A 339 -13.97 -3.78 17.23
CA VAL A 339 -13.43 -4.30 15.97
C VAL A 339 -12.45 -5.43 16.25
N ASN A 340 -12.53 -6.51 15.48
CA ASN A 340 -11.58 -7.62 15.54
C ASN A 340 -10.38 -7.35 14.60
N LYS A 341 -10.65 -7.01 13.34
CA LYS A 341 -9.63 -6.72 12.33
C LYS A 341 -10.12 -5.66 11.34
N VAL A 342 -9.25 -4.74 10.95
CA VAL A 342 -9.51 -3.77 9.87
C VAL A 342 -8.82 -4.25 8.61
N TYR A 343 -9.52 -4.27 7.47
CA TYR A 343 -9.00 -4.72 6.18
C TYR A 343 -8.73 -3.57 5.23
N THR A 344 -9.67 -2.65 5.12
CA THR A 344 -9.57 -1.51 4.21
C THR A 344 -10.08 -0.25 4.90
N TYR A 345 -9.44 0.84 4.62
CA TYR A 345 -9.82 2.16 5.12
C TYR A 345 -9.56 3.23 4.07
N ASP A 346 -10.33 4.31 4.15
CA ASP A 346 -10.13 5.50 3.33
C ASP A 346 -10.13 6.73 4.25
N LEU A 347 -8.98 7.39 4.31
CA LEU A 347 -8.77 8.56 5.16
C LEU A 347 -9.62 9.77 4.74
N ALA A 348 -9.87 9.93 3.43
CA ALA A 348 -10.60 11.07 2.88
C ALA A 348 -12.10 10.98 3.17
N SER A 349 -12.68 9.82 2.90
CA SER A 349 -14.12 9.55 3.12
C SER A 349 -14.43 9.02 4.51
N ARG A 350 -13.43 8.63 5.29
CA ARG A 350 -13.55 8.01 6.62
C ARG A 350 -14.32 6.67 6.57
N MET A 351 -14.15 5.94 5.49
CA MET A 351 -14.76 4.63 5.31
C MET A 351 -13.85 3.52 5.83
N LEU A 352 -14.46 2.48 6.40
CA LEU A 352 -13.79 1.29 6.91
C LEU A 352 -14.47 0.02 6.40
N ILE A 353 -13.67 -1.03 6.16
CA ILE A 353 -14.14 -2.40 6.05
C ILE A 353 -13.43 -3.20 7.14
N TYR A 354 -14.20 -3.82 8.02
CA TYR A 354 -13.65 -4.48 9.19
C TYR A 354 -14.49 -5.68 9.60
N THR A 355 -13.92 -6.54 10.43
CA THR A 355 -14.68 -7.60 11.09
C THR A 355 -14.95 -7.26 12.55
N LYS A 356 -16.11 -7.74 12.98
CA LYS A 356 -16.51 -7.73 14.38
C LYS A 356 -16.95 -9.12 14.76
N MET A 357 -16.48 -9.58 15.92
CA MET A 357 -16.85 -10.86 16.46
C MET A 357 -18.28 -10.85 16.97
N ASN A 358 -19.04 -11.85 16.58
CA ASN A 358 -20.40 -12.10 17.03
C ASN A 358 -20.54 -13.56 17.45
N TRP A 359 -21.49 -13.83 18.37
CA TRP A 359 -22.04 -15.15 18.59
C TRP A 359 -23.50 -15.11 18.14
N ASN A 360 -23.86 -15.93 17.17
CA ASN A 360 -25.22 -15.95 16.63
C ASN A 360 -26.23 -16.64 17.58
N ASN A 361 -25.74 -17.33 18.60
CA ASN A 361 -26.58 -18.07 19.54
C ASN A 361 -26.66 -17.36 20.90
N ASN A 362 -27.89 -17.33 21.45
CA ASN A 362 -28.09 -17.13 22.88
C ASN A 362 -27.93 -18.51 23.56
N PHE A 363 -26.83 -18.70 24.27
CA PHE A 363 -26.53 -19.95 24.98
C PHE A 363 -27.46 -20.08 26.19
N ASP A 364 -28.37 -21.06 26.22
CA ASP A 364 -29.10 -21.39 27.43
C ASP A 364 -28.30 -22.43 28.21
N LEU A 365 -27.92 -22.11 29.43
CA LEU A 365 -27.16 -23.04 30.28
C LEU A 365 -27.94 -24.32 30.60
N ALA A 366 -29.26 -24.35 30.36
CA ALA A 366 -30.10 -25.56 30.47
C ALA A 366 -29.79 -26.61 29.40
N ASP A 367 -29.23 -26.20 28.27
CA ASP A 367 -28.97 -27.08 27.12
C ASP A 367 -27.68 -27.89 27.27
N TYR A 368 -26.84 -27.57 28.28
CA TYR A 368 -25.51 -28.17 28.47
C TYR A 368 -25.45 -29.06 29.71
N THR A 369 -24.77 -30.19 29.57
CA THR A 369 -24.54 -31.15 30.67
C THR A 369 -23.19 -30.98 31.34
N SER A 370 -22.21 -30.31 30.68
CA SER A 370 -20.87 -30.08 31.20
C SER A 370 -20.27 -28.77 30.74
N LEU A 371 -19.33 -28.25 31.52
CA LEU A 371 -18.52 -27.06 31.16
C LEU A 371 -17.74 -27.25 29.83
N GLU A 372 -17.24 -28.46 29.56
CA GLU A 372 -16.47 -28.73 28.35
C GLU A 372 -17.35 -28.69 27.09
N GLU A 373 -18.59 -29.19 27.16
CA GLU A 373 -19.58 -29.06 26.09
C GLU A 373 -19.90 -27.58 25.81
N PHE A 374 -20.14 -26.79 26.84
CA PHE A 374 -20.40 -25.37 26.76
C PHE A 374 -19.21 -24.59 26.15
N LYS A 375 -17.97 -24.86 26.60
CA LYS A 375 -16.77 -24.26 26.03
C LYS A 375 -16.61 -24.56 24.54
N LYS A 376 -16.83 -25.82 24.17
CA LYS A 376 -16.74 -26.26 22.78
C LYS A 376 -17.73 -25.49 21.89
N ASP A 377 -18.96 -25.35 22.37
CA ASP A 377 -20.01 -24.67 21.60
C ASP A 377 -19.73 -23.18 21.46
N ILE A 378 -19.22 -22.50 22.50
CA ILE A 378 -18.74 -21.11 22.41
C ILE A 378 -17.70 -20.93 21.30
N GLU A 379 -16.71 -21.80 21.22
CA GLU A 379 -15.64 -21.69 20.23
C GLU A 379 -16.10 -22.06 18.81
N THR A 380 -17.03 -23.01 18.68
CA THR A 380 -17.53 -23.46 17.37
C THR A 380 -18.59 -22.55 16.76
N THR A 381 -19.28 -21.75 17.57
CA THR A 381 -20.33 -20.80 17.11
C THR A 381 -19.86 -19.37 17.03
N LYS A 382 -18.57 -19.15 17.27
CA LYS A 382 -17.93 -17.86 17.15
C LYS A 382 -17.78 -17.49 15.67
N GLU A 383 -18.36 -16.37 15.27
CA GLU A 383 -18.35 -15.89 13.90
C GLU A 383 -17.82 -14.46 13.82
N ASN A 384 -17.12 -14.15 12.72
CA ASN A 384 -16.67 -12.81 12.42
C ASN A 384 -17.55 -12.24 11.30
N GLY A 385 -18.44 -11.31 11.63
CA GLY A 385 -19.19 -10.58 10.62
C GLY A 385 -18.33 -9.54 9.91
N LEU A 386 -18.45 -9.44 8.58
CA LEU A 386 -17.80 -8.39 7.77
C LEU A 386 -18.72 -7.17 7.69
N TYR A 387 -18.20 -6.02 8.09
CA TYR A 387 -18.93 -4.75 8.15
C TYR A 387 -18.30 -3.70 7.25
N TYR A 388 -19.16 -2.84 6.72
CA TYR A 388 -18.80 -1.59 6.07
C TYR A 388 -19.28 -0.42 6.93
N GLN A 389 -18.38 0.51 7.25
CA GLN A 389 -18.65 1.74 7.97
C GLN A 389 -18.44 2.93 7.06
N SER A 390 -19.44 3.80 6.98
CA SER A 390 -19.30 5.15 6.45
C SER A 390 -19.39 6.19 7.59
N ASP A 391 -19.25 7.47 7.27
CA ASP A 391 -19.43 8.56 8.25
C ASP A 391 -20.87 8.70 8.78
N ILE A 392 -21.85 8.03 8.17
CA ILE A 392 -23.27 8.13 8.52
C ILE A 392 -23.92 6.80 8.88
N ASP A 393 -23.36 5.66 8.47
CA ASP A 393 -24.01 4.37 8.64
C ASP A 393 -23.02 3.21 8.72
N THR A 394 -23.46 2.13 9.38
CA THR A 394 -22.78 0.84 9.48
C THR A 394 -23.63 -0.22 8.83
N SER A 395 -23.10 -0.94 7.87
CA SER A 395 -23.79 -2.02 7.16
C SER A 395 -23.10 -3.35 7.39
N LEU A 396 -23.85 -4.39 7.66
CA LEU A 396 -23.36 -5.77 7.63
C LEU A 396 -23.25 -6.20 6.16
N VAL A 397 -22.05 -6.58 5.73
CA VAL A 397 -21.77 -7.03 4.36
C VAL A 397 -21.94 -8.54 4.23
N LYS A 398 -21.41 -9.30 5.20
CA LYS A 398 -21.53 -10.76 5.28
C LYS A 398 -21.56 -11.20 6.74
N GLU A 399 -22.46 -12.12 7.09
CA GLU A 399 -22.68 -12.55 8.47
C GLU A 399 -21.49 -13.27 9.09
N ALA A 400 -20.83 -14.14 8.31
CA ALA A 400 -19.67 -14.90 8.75
C ALA A 400 -18.58 -14.93 7.68
N VAL A 401 -17.35 -14.60 8.07
CA VAL A 401 -16.17 -14.64 7.21
C VAL A 401 -15.00 -15.28 7.94
N ASN A 402 -14.10 -15.88 7.17
CA ASN A 402 -12.83 -16.40 7.65
C ASN A 402 -11.77 -15.29 7.64
N ASP A 403 -11.45 -14.71 8.79
CA ASP A 403 -10.51 -13.62 8.95
C ASP A 403 -9.08 -13.88 8.40
N ASN A 404 -8.71 -15.16 8.23
CA ASN A 404 -7.40 -15.54 7.73
C ASN A 404 -7.31 -15.49 6.20
N THR A 405 -8.45 -15.58 5.50
CA THR A 405 -8.51 -15.67 4.03
C THR A 405 -9.16 -14.46 3.38
N VAL A 406 -9.82 -13.60 4.15
CA VAL A 406 -10.50 -12.40 3.63
C VAL A 406 -9.49 -11.33 3.23
N VAL A 407 -9.63 -10.84 1.99
CA VAL A 407 -8.98 -9.64 1.49
C VAL A 407 -10.05 -8.74 0.88
N THR A 408 -10.02 -7.44 1.17
CA THR A 408 -11.06 -6.50 0.75
C THR A 408 -10.51 -5.40 -0.15
N TYR A 409 -11.36 -4.93 -1.08
CA TYR A 409 -11.05 -3.85 -2.02
C TYR A 409 -12.25 -2.90 -2.06
N LEU A 410 -12.01 -1.63 -1.77
CA LEU A 410 -13.05 -0.59 -1.86
C LEU A 410 -12.88 0.16 -3.19
N LYS A 411 -13.99 0.26 -3.94
CA LYS A 411 -14.09 1.04 -5.16
C LYS A 411 -15.32 1.96 -5.11
N SER A 412 -15.39 2.93 -6.02
CA SER A 412 -16.52 3.86 -6.11
C SER A 412 -17.88 3.20 -6.33
N ASP A 413 -17.91 2.02 -6.94
CA ASP A 413 -19.13 1.23 -7.23
C ASP A 413 -19.51 0.24 -6.13
N GLY A 414 -18.59 -0.10 -5.21
CA GLY A 414 -18.88 -1.05 -4.13
C GLY A 414 -17.66 -1.69 -3.51
N ILE A 415 -17.93 -2.69 -2.69
CA ILE A 415 -16.95 -3.49 -1.97
C ILE A 415 -16.76 -4.79 -2.74
N TYR A 416 -15.52 -5.09 -3.07
CA TYR A 416 -15.10 -6.41 -3.54
C TYR A 416 -14.31 -7.08 -2.43
N PHE A 417 -14.55 -8.34 -2.20
CA PHE A 417 -13.76 -9.09 -1.23
C PHE A 417 -13.58 -10.53 -1.67
N THR A 418 -12.47 -11.12 -1.26
CA THR A 418 -12.18 -12.54 -1.50
C THR A 418 -12.23 -13.28 -0.18
N GLU A 419 -12.65 -14.52 -0.24
CA GLU A 419 -12.59 -15.48 0.85
C GLU A 419 -12.48 -16.88 0.25
N ASP A 420 -11.53 -17.68 0.71
CA ASP A 420 -11.31 -19.06 0.26
C ASP A 420 -11.31 -19.20 -1.28
N ASN A 421 -10.58 -18.33 -1.98
CA ASN A 421 -10.48 -18.28 -3.45
C ASN A 421 -11.79 -17.96 -4.19
N THR A 422 -12.77 -17.38 -3.51
CA THR A 422 -14.01 -16.89 -4.11
C THR A 422 -14.06 -15.37 -4.09
N LEU A 423 -14.42 -14.74 -5.20
CA LEU A 423 -14.62 -13.29 -5.31
C LEU A 423 -16.08 -12.92 -5.11
N TYR A 424 -16.33 -12.03 -4.19
CA TYR A 424 -17.64 -11.49 -3.84
C TYR A 424 -17.72 -10.00 -4.19
N TYR A 425 -18.94 -9.51 -4.32
CA TYR A 425 -19.24 -8.10 -4.53
C TYR A 425 -20.47 -7.68 -3.72
N SER A 426 -20.35 -6.54 -3.03
CA SER A 426 -21.46 -5.83 -2.39
C SER A 426 -21.53 -4.42 -2.93
N LYS A 427 -22.69 -4.03 -3.46
CA LYS A 427 -22.91 -2.68 -4.00
C LYS A 427 -22.99 -1.68 -2.85
N VAL A 428 -22.25 -0.57 -2.96
CA VAL A 428 -22.41 0.58 -2.07
C VAL A 428 -23.25 1.65 -2.76
N SER A 429 -24.37 2.04 -2.14
CA SER A 429 -25.21 3.13 -2.61
C SER A 429 -25.71 3.96 -1.44
N ASN A 430 -25.65 5.28 -1.56
CA ASN A 430 -26.00 6.20 -0.48
C ASN A 430 -25.25 5.88 0.84
N ARG A 431 -23.97 5.45 0.73
CA ARG A 431 -23.11 5.08 1.86
C ARG A 431 -23.59 3.86 2.66
N HIS A 432 -24.42 3.04 2.07
CA HIS A 432 -24.91 1.77 2.62
C HIS A 432 -24.49 0.62 1.70
N ALA A 433 -23.95 -0.46 2.30
CA ALA A 433 -23.61 -1.69 1.57
C ALA A 433 -24.84 -2.60 1.47
N SER A 434 -25.07 -3.15 0.28
CA SER A 434 -26.16 -4.13 0.04
C SER A 434 -25.69 -5.56 0.37
N GLU A 435 -26.61 -6.53 0.28
CA GLU A 435 -26.25 -7.95 0.30
C GLU A 435 -25.19 -8.25 -0.78
N TYR A 436 -24.26 -9.14 -0.44
CA TYR A 436 -23.22 -9.59 -1.35
C TYR A 436 -23.73 -10.60 -2.37
N LYS A 437 -22.99 -10.73 -3.45
CA LYS A 437 -23.15 -11.81 -4.45
C LYS A 437 -21.80 -12.37 -4.84
N ILE A 438 -21.76 -13.64 -5.24
CA ILE A 438 -20.58 -14.28 -5.80
C ILE A 438 -20.38 -13.74 -7.22
N LEU A 439 -19.16 -13.36 -7.56
CA LEU A 439 -18.75 -12.99 -8.92
C LEU A 439 -18.01 -14.11 -9.62
N ASP A 440 -17.05 -14.72 -8.96
CA ASP A 440 -16.24 -15.82 -9.49
C ASP A 440 -15.71 -16.72 -8.36
N GLU A 441 -15.43 -17.96 -8.71
CA GLU A 441 -14.83 -18.97 -7.86
C GLU A 441 -13.49 -19.44 -8.44
N ASN A 442 -12.68 -20.14 -7.65
CA ASN A 442 -11.39 -20.70 -8.08
C ASN A 442 -10.36 -19.63 -8.49
N LEU A 443 -10.25 -18.54 -7.74
CA LEU A 443 -9.20 -17.55 -7.94
C LEU A 443 -7.81 -18.20 -7.84
N SER A 444 -6.92 -17.91 -8.79
CA SER A 444 -5.56 -18.48 -8.84
C SER A 444 -4.45 -17.49 -8.49
N LEU A 445 -4.74 -16.20 -8.43
CA LEU A 445 -3.82 -15.15 -8.02
C LEU A 445 -4.52 -14.08 -7.20
N SER A 446 -3.73 -13.35 -6.39
CA SER A 446 -4.17 -12.14 -5.73
C SER A 446 -4.70 -11.11 -6.72
N ILE A 447 -5.77 -10.43 -6.33
CA ILE A 447 -6.39 -9.38 -7.13
C ILE A 447 -5.43 -8.19 -7.22
N LYS A 448 -5.32 -7.61 -8.43
CA LYS A 448 -4.62 -6.34 -8.67
C LYS A 448 -5.65 -5.27 -9.01
N LYS A 449 -5.51 -4.09 -8.41
CA LYS A 449 -6.35 -2.93 -8.72
C LYS A 449 -5.79 -2.23 -9.95
N MET A 450 -6.62 -1.99 -10.95
CA MET A 450 -6.33 -1.05 -12.04
C MET A 450 -6.86 0.35 -11.69
N GLY A 451 -6.51 1.35 -12.47
CA GLY A 451 -7.00 2.73 -12.31
C GLY A 451 -8.49 2.80 -11.98
N SER A 452 -8.92 3.86 -11.34
CA SER A 452 -10.22 3.98 -10.65
C SER A 452 -11.42 3.46 -11.46
N ASP A 453 -11.39 3.57 -12.78
CA ASP A 453 -12.51 3.24 -13.66
C ASP A 453 -12.37 1.88 -14.38
N MET A 454 -11.20 1.26 -14.35
CA MET A 454 -10.93 0.05 -15.12
C MET A 454 -11.36 -1.25 -14.44
N GLY A 455 -11.34 -1.31 -13.11
CA GLY A 455 -11.80 -2.48 -12.37
C GLY A 455 -10.72 -3.22 -11.58
N LEU A 456 -11.08 -4.41 -11.10
CA LEU A 456 -10.17 -5.33 -10.42
C LEU A 456 -9.75 -6.42 -11.41
N VAL A 457 -8.45 -6.64 -11.53
CA VAL A 457 -7.84 -7.67 -12.39
C VAL A 457 -7.53 -8.90 -11.57
N TYR A 458 -7.92 -10.06 -12.06
CA TYR A 458 -7.69 -11.33 -11.39
C TYR A 458 -7.64 -12.49 -12.37
N LEU A 459 -7.11 -13.61 -11.90
CA LEU A 459 -7.06 -14.86 -12.64
C LEU A 459 -7.96 -15.90 -11.98
N VAL A 460 -8.70 -16.61 -12.81
CA VAL A 460 -9.51 -17.77 -12.42
C VAL A 460 -8.90 -19.02 -13.01
N LYS A 461 -8.70 -20.05 -12.18
CA LYS A 461 -8.18 -21.34 -12.63
C LYS A 461 -9.28 -22.13 -13.34
N ASP A 462 -9.02 -22.53 -14.57
CA ASP A 462 -9.89 -23.38 -15.38
C ASP A 462 -9.11 -24.62 -15.86
N GLY A 463 -9.20 -25.70 -15.10
CA GLY A 463 -8.35 -26.87 -15.28
C GLY A 463 -6.88 -26.57 -15.06
N GLU A 464 -6.05 -26.76 -16.08
CA GLU A 464 -4.60 -26.44 -16.07
C GLU A 464 -4.30 -25.01 -16.54
N SER A 465 -5.30 -24.29 -17.08
CA SER A 465 -5.13 -22.94 -17.60
C SER A 465 -5.65 -21.86 -16.65
N ASN A 466 -5.22 -20.61 -16.87
CA ASN A 466 -5.72 -19.45 -16.16
C ASN A 466 -6.45 -18.53 -17.12
N THR A 467 -7.63 -18.09 -16.70
CA THR A 467 -8.45 -17.11 -17.40
C THR A 467 -8.33 -15.75 -16.73
N LEU A 468 -7.83 -14.76 -17.47
CA LEU A 468 -7.72 -13.38 -17.03
C LEU A 468 -9.07 -12.68 -17.12
N LYS A 469 -9.52 -12.11 -16.02
CA LYS A 469 -10.80 -11.42 -15.91
C LYS A 469 -10.64 -10.03 -15.29
N ILE A 470 -11.64 -9.17 -15.55
CA ILE A 470 -11.80 -7.87 -14.90
C ILE A 470 -13.18 -7.80 -14.27
N ALA A 471 -13.25 -7.40 -13.00
CA ALA A 471 -14.50 -7.08 -12.32
C ALA A 471 -14.69 -5.55 -12.25
N ASN A 472 -15.84 -5.09 -12.72
CA ASN A 472 -16.24 -3.68 -12.64
C ASN A 472 -17.77 -3.57 -12.49
N ASN A 473 -18.26 -2.65 -11.66
CA ASN A 473 -19.69 -2.46 -11.37
C ASN A 473 -20.42 -3.76 -11.02
N GLY A 474 -19.75 -4.62 -10.22
CA GLY A 474 -20.30 -5.91 -9.80
C GLY A 474 -20.53 -6.89 -10.95
N LYS A 475 -19.80 -6.76 -12.05
CA LYS A 475 -19.83 -7.70 -13.19
C LYS A 475 -18.42 -8.15 -13.49
N SER A 476 -18.28 -9.43 -13.79
CA SER A 476 -17.05 -10.06 -14.25
C SER A 476 -17.06 -10.18 -15.77
N SER A 477 -15.93 -9.90 -16.41
CA SER A 477 -15.73 -10.05 -17.86
C SER A 477 -14.40 -10.72 -18.16
N VAL A 478 -14.39 -11.63 -19.14
CA VAL A 478 -13.19 -12.33 -19.61
C VAL A 478 -12.37 -11.39 -20.50
N VAL A 479 -11.08 -11.25 -20.18
CA VAL A 479 -10.10 -10.53 -20.99
C VAL A 479 -9.35 -11.51 -21.91
N SER A 480 -8.87 -12.61 -21.36
CA SER A 480 -8.09 -13.62 -22.11
C SER A 480 -8.07 -14.96 -21.39
N THR A 481 -7.88 -16.03 -22.16
CA THR A 481 -7.64 -17.38 -21.64
C THR A 481 -6.19 -17.78 -21.84
N ASN A 482 -5.73 -18.86 -21.16
CA ASN A 482 -4.37 -19.39 -21.22
C ASN A 482 -3.29 -18.35 -20.85
N VAL A 483 -3.58 -17.51 -19.83
CA VAL A 483 -2.64 -16.50 -19.34
C VAL A 483 -1.67 -17.13 -18.35
N TYR A 484 -0.40 -16.79 -18.48
CA TYR A 484 0.64 -17.24 -17.56
C TYR A 484 0.77 -16.28 -16.37
N PRO A 485 0.55 -16.76 -15.14
CA PRO A 485 0.38 -15.89 -13.96
C PRO A 485 1.60 -15.04 -13.62
N GLU A 486 2.81 -15.57 -13.82
CA GLU A 486 4.06 -14.91 -13.44
C GLU A 486 4.37 -13.68 -14.29
N TYR A 487 3.79 -13.60 -15.50
CA TYR A 487 4.01 -12.50 -16.45
C TYR A 487 2.72 -11.75 -16.70
N LEU A 488 2.23 -11.09 -15.65
CA LEU A 488 1.09 -10.17 -15.71
C LEU A 488 1.48 -8.86 -15.02
N THR A 489 1.49 -7.77 -15.76
CA THR A 489 1.86 -6.43 -15.26
C THR A 489 0.80 -5.40 -15.66
N ILE A 490 0.49 -4.49 -14.74
CA ILE A 490 -0.34 -3.30 -14.99
C ILE A 490 0.58 -2.17 -15.42
N SER A 491 0.16 -1.37 -16.42
CA SER A 491 0.90 -0.18 -16.84
C SER A 491 0.99 0.86 -15.72
N GLU A 492 2.01 1.72 -15.76
CA GLU A 492 2.17 2.84 -14.81
C GLU A 492 0.98 3.80 -14.86
N SER A 493 0.40 4.01 -16.05
CA SER A 493 -0.84 4.78 -16.22
C SER A 493 -2.10 4.05 -15.74
N GLU A 494 -1.96 2.80 -15.26
CA GLU A 494 -3.04 1.90 -14.82
C GLU A 494 -4.16 1.66 -15.86
N ASN A 495 -3.89 1.96 -17.15
CA ASN A 495 -4.87 1.87 -18.23
C ASN A 495 -4.67 0.65 -19.13
N SER A 496 -3.61 -0.11 -18.94
CA SER A 496 -3.26 -1.25 -19.78
C SER A 496 -2.72 -2.42 -18.98
N LEU A 497 -2.91 -3.62 -19.50
CA LEU A 497 -2.33 -4.85 -18.97
C LEU A 497 -1.37 -5.44 -19.98
N TYR A 498 -0.22 -5.88 -19.52
CA TYR A 498 0.75 -6.66 -20.29
C TYR A 498 0.85 -8.05 -19.72
N TYR A 499 0.78 -9.08 -20.55
CA TYR A 499 0.83 -10.46 -20.08
C TYR A 499 1.31 -11.44 -21.16
N LEU A 500 1.87 -12.56 -20.72
CA LEU A 500 2.15 -13.68 -21.59
C LEU A 500 0.96 -14.64 -21.64
N LYS A 501 0.68 -15.11 -22.84
CA LYS A 501 -0.39 -16.04 -23.14
C LYS A 501 0.13 -17.23 -23.95
N ASP A 502 -0.54 -18.38 -23.84
CA ASP A 502 -0.17 -19.61 -24.54
C ASP A 502 1.32 -20.00 -24.27
N TYR A 503 1.76 -19.85 -23.02
CA TYR A 503 3.15 -20.06 -22.61
C TYR A 503 3.46 -21.56 -22.53
N ALA A 504 4.39 -22.01 -23.35
CA ALA A 504 4.86 -23.39 -23.38
C ALA A 504 6.34 -23.43 -23.84
N ASN A 505 7.12 -24.40 -23.37
CA ASN A 505 8.53 -24.55 -23.72
C ASN A 505 9.34 -23.24 -23.51
N ASN A 506 9.12 -22.58 -22.39
CA ASN A 506 9.75 -21.30 -22.01
C ASN A 506 9.45 -20.12 -22.95
N ALA A 507 8.39 -20.16 -23.74
CA ALA A 507 8.01 -19.04 -24.61
C ALA A 507 6.49 -18.91 -24.76
N GLY A 508 6.03 -17.69 -24.94
CA GLY A 508 4.61 -17.35 -25.11
C GLY A 508 4.38 -16.14 -26.03
N LYS A 509 3.13 -15.75 -26.15
CA LYS A 509 2.74 -14.56 -26.89
C LYS A 509 2.60 -13.39 -25.92
N LEU A 510 3.33 -12.30 -26.14
CA LEU A 510 3.18 -11.07 -25.38
C LEU A 510 2.00 -10.27 -25.93
N ILE A 511 1.06 -10.00 -25.04
CA ILE A 511 -0.22 -9.30 -25.33
C ILE A 511 -0.27 -8.02 -24.50
N ILE A 512 -0.82 -6.97 -25.11
CA ILE A 512 -1.33 -5.78 -24.41
C ILE A 512 -2.87 -5.75 -24.48
N TYR A 513 -3.51 -5.50 -23.35
CA TYR A 513 -4.93 -5.15 -23.24
C TYR A 513 -5.05 -3.68 -22.84
N ASN A 514 -5.68 -2.85 -23.67
CA ASN A 514 -5.79 -1.41 -23.46
C ASN A 514 -7.12 -0.97 -22.81
N GLY A 515 -7.76 -1.87 -22.06
CA GLY A 515 -9.08 -1.64 -21.47
C GLY A 515 -10.25 -1.99 -22.40
N ILE A 516 -10.01 -2.20 -23.69
CA ILE A 516 -11.05 -2.49 -24.69
C ILE A 516 -10.72 -3.75 -25.49
N ILE A 517 -9.53 -3.82 -26.05
CA ILE A 517 -9.11 -4.90 -26.96
C ILE A 517 -7.73 -5.45 -26.58
N ASN A 518 -7.53 -6.70 -26.94
CA ASN A 518 -6.23 -7.37 -26.88
C ASN A 518 -5.47 -7.18 -28.19
N SER A 519 -4.21 -6.77 -28.12
CA SER A 519 -3.32 -6.65 -29.27
C SER A 519 -2.03 -7.44 -29.00
N LYS A 520 -1.62 -8.23 -29.96
CA LYS A 520 -0.36 -8.98 -29.87
C LYS A 520 0.81 -8.06 -30.16
N LEU A 521 1.77 -8.02 -29.25
CA LEU A 521 3.03 -7.27 -29.40
C LEU A 521 4.13 -8.15 -30.00
N ALA A 522 4.25 -9.41 -29.55
CA ALA A 522 5.30 -10.30 -30.01
C ALA A 522 4.93 -11.79 -29.83
N ASP A 523 5.54 -12.65 -30.64
CA ASP A 523 5.54 -14.11 -30.48
C ASP A 523 6.87 -14.60 -29.88
N ASP A 524 6.88 -15.82 -29.34
CA ASP A 524 8.06 -16.54 -28.83
C ASP A 524 8.84 -15.74 -27.78
N VAL A 525 8.13 -15.08 -26.86
CA VAL A 525 8.69 -14.27 -25.77
C VAL A 525 8.91 -15.16 -24.54
N ASN A 526 10.15 -15.21 -24.02
CA ASN A 526 10.47 -15.94 -22.79
C ASN A 526 10.01 -15.18 -21.54
N SER A 527 10.30 -13.87 -21.49
CA SER A 527 9.88 -12.96 -20.44
C SER A 527 9.82 -11.54 -20.99
N PHE A 528 9.28 -10.61 -20.22
CA PHE A 528 9.35 -9.19 -20.56
C PHE A 528 9.66 -8.34 -19.32
N ILE A 529 10.26 -7.19 -19.57
CA ILE A 529 10.61 -6.20 -18.56
C ILE A 529 9.85 -4.93 -18.90
N TYR A 530 8.89 -4.57 -18.08
CA TYR A 530 8.15 -3.32 -18.17
C TYR A 530 8.83 -2.27 -17.30
N ILE A 531 9.19 -1.13 -17.86
CA ILE A 531 9.79 0.00 -17.13
C ILE A 531 8.79 1.14 -17.01
N ASN A 532 8.18 1.53 -18.13
CA ASN A 532 7.07 2.47 -18.20
C ASN A 532 6.31 2.28 -19.53
N ASP A 533 5.28 3.10 -19.80
CA ASP A 533 4.44 2.96 -20.98
C ASP A 533 5.19 3.13 -22.33
N ASP A 534 6.32 3.84 -22.33
CA ASP A 534 7.15 4.08 -23.52
C ASP A 534 8.35 3.12 -23.63
N LEU A 535 8.64 2.37 -22.57
CA LEU A 535 9.87 1.61 -22.46
C LEU A 535 9.63 0.19 -21.91
N MET A 536 9.66 -0.75 -22.83
CA MET A 536 9.51 -2.17 -22.53
C MET A 536 10.50 -2.99 -23.33
N TYR A 537 10.97 -4.08 -22.73
CA TYR A 537 11.86 -5.05 -23.35
C TYR A 537 11.25 -6.44 -23.29
N ALA A 538 11.53 -7.26 -24.29
CA ALA A 538 11.21 -8.68 -24.30
C ALA A 538 12.49 -9.49 -24.39
N THR A 539 12.47 -10.69 -23.85
CA THR A 539 13.55 -11.64 -24.00
C THR A 539 13.10 -12.82 -24.86
N LYS A 540 14.01 -13.34 -25.66
CA LYS A 540 13.77 -14.47 -26.56
C LYS A 540 15.01 -15.38 -26.62
N ASN A 541 14.85 -16.53 -27.21
CA ASN A 541 15.97 -17.46 -27.50
C ASN A 541 16.68 -17.90 -26.21
N TYR A 542 15.90 -18.32 -25.19
CA TYR A 542 16.49 -18.83 -23.95
C TYR A 542 17.33 -20.06 -24.22
N ASP A 543 18.59 -20.04 -23.81
CA ASP A 543 19.54 -21.14 -23.87
C ASP A 543 19.68 -21.77 -22.48
N GLU A 544 19.33 -23.05 -22.36
CA GLU A 544 19.33 -23.77 -21.09
C GLU A 544 20.75 -24.09 -20.56
N GLU A 545 21.75 -24.25 -21.47
CA GLU A 545 23.11 -24.54 -21.05
C GLU A 545 23.80 -23.30 -20.46
N SER A 546 23.74 -22.21 -21.20
CA SER A 546 24.37 -20.95 -20.78
C SER A 546 23.49 -20.13 -19.82
N LYS A 547 22.20 -20.47 -19.68
CA LYS A 547 21.19 -19.72 -18.95
C LYS A 547 21.10 -18.25 -19.40
N THR A 548 21.23 -18.04 -20.71
CA THR A 548 21.21 -16.71 -21.31
C THR A 548 20.02 -16.55 -22.26
N GLN A 549 19.65 -15.33 -22.54
CA GLN A 549 18.57 -15.00 -23.47
C GLN A 549 18.88 -13.69 -24.21
N ASP A 550 18.34 -13.54 -25.40
CA ASP A 550 18.51 -12.34 -26.20
C ASP A 550 17.51 -11.27 -25.77
N LEU A 551 17.98 -10.02 -25.71
CA LEU A 551 17.21 -8.87 -25.28
C LEU A 551 16.76 -8.05 -26.48
N TYR A 552 15.46 -7.76 -26.54
CA TYR A 552 14.82 -6.95 -27.58
C TYR A 552 14.06 -5.78 -26.97
N ARG A 553 14.21 -4.59 -27.55
CA ARG A 553 13.31 -3.46 -27.26
C ARG A 553 12.00 -3.64 -28.04
N ILE A 554 10.89 -3.42 -27.34
CA ILE A 554 9.55 -3.38 -27.95
C ILE A 554 9.27 -1.94 -28.41
N ASN A 555 8.91 -1.81 -29.68
CA ASN A 555 8.49 -0.52 -30.26
C ASN A 555 7.22 -0.77 -31.08
N GLY A 556 6.06 -0.55 -30.47
CA GLY A 556 4.77 -1.01 -30.99
C GLY A 556 4.77 -2.52 -31.18
N SER A 557 4.52 -3.01 -32.39
CA SER A 557 4.56 -4.45 -32.73
C SER A 557 5.93 -4.93 -33.26
N LYS A 558 6.99 -4.09 -33.18
CA LYS A 558 8.32 -4.43 -33.68
C LYS A 558 9.26 -4.74 -32.52
N LEU A 559 10.04 -5.81 -32.69
CA LEU A 559 11.13 -6.18 -31.81
C LEU A 559 12.47 -5.77 -32.44
N ASN A 560 13.23 -4.97 -31.76
CA ASN A 560 14.57 -4.57 -32.16
C ASN A 560 15.58 -5.25 -31.24
N LEU A 561 16.46 -6.07 -31.78
CA LEU A 561 17.52 -6.71 -31.00
C LEU A 561 18.44 -5.64 -30.39
N VAL A 562 18.63 -5.72 -29.07
CA VAL A 562 19.50 -4.83 -28.30
C VAL A 562 20.81 -5.54 -27.95
N TYR A 563 20.70 -6.77 -27.40
CA TYR A 563 21.88 -7.54 -27.00
C TYR A 563 21.59 -9.05 -27.06
N LYS A 564 22.64 -9.84 -27.35
CA LYS A 564 22.59 -11.30 -27.34
C LYS A 564 23.26 -11.88 -26.11
N GLY A 565 22.62 -12.83 -25.46
CA GLY A 565 23.22 -13.57 -24.36
C GLY A 565 23.26 -12.76 -23.04
N VAL A 566 22.13 -12.26 -22.58
CA VAL A 566 21.96 -11.69 -21.23
C VAL A 566 21.81 -12.81 -20.22
N SER A 567 22.60 -12.82 -19.16
CA SER A 567 22.55 -13.83 -18.09
C SER A 567 21.81 -13.37 -16.84
N LYS A 568 21.87 -12.07 -16.50
CA LYS A 568 21.24 -11.52 -15.31
C LYS A 568 20.93 -10.03 -15.51
N TRP A 569 19.81 -9.58 -14.97
CA TRP A 569 19.48 -8.14 -14.87
C TRP A 569 19.47 -7.65 -13.45
N TYR A 570 19.70 -6.35 -13.32
CA TYR A 570 19.64 -5.65 -12.08
C TYR A 570 18.52 -4.60 -12.18
N ASN A 571 17.49 -4.71 -11.34
CA ASN A 571 16.46 -3.70 -11.25
C ASN A 571 16.96 -2.56 -10.35
N PRO A 572 17.23 -1.35 -10.89
CA PRO A 572 17.79 -0.26 -10.09
C PRO A 572 16.78 0.33 -9.09
N VAL A 573 15.49 0.04 -9.27
CA VAL A 573 14.40 0.64 -8.49
C VAL A 573 13.96 -0.25 -7.31
N GLU A 574 14.42 -1.49 -7.22
CA GLU A 574 14.27 -2.25 -5.98
C GLU A 574 15.15 -1.62 -4.89
N LYS A 575 14.71 -0.45 -4.38
CA LYS A 575 14.99 -0.08 -3.00
C LYS A 575 14.56 -1.28 -2.16
N ASN A 576 15.45 -1.76 -1.30
CA ASN A 576 15.10 -2.76 -0.32
C ASN A 576 13.94 -2.23 0.54
N ASN A 577 12.72 -2.45 0.09
CA ASN A 577 11.48 -2.26 0.84
C ASN A 577 11.30 -3.38 1.89
N GLU A 578 12.40 -4.01 2.33
CA GLU A 578 12.35 -4.98 3.42
C GLU A 578 11.90 -4.38 4.75
N ASN A 579 11.75 -3.04 4.83
CA ASN A 579 11.27 -2.34 6.03
C ASN A 579 10.02 -1.46 5.80
N GLU A 580 9.41 -1.47 4.63
CA GLU A 580 8.07 -0.87 4.51
C GLU A 580 7.05 -1.88 5.02
N PRO A 581 6.25 -1.56 6.06
CA PRO A 581 5.10 -2.39 6.41
C PRO A 581 4.22 -2.54 5.17
N GLU A 582 3.74 -3.75 4.87
CA GLU A 582 2.89 -4.06 3.70
C GLU A 582 1.69 -3.12 3.51
N LEU A 583 1.36 -2.32 4.52
CA LEU A 583 0.29 -1.32 4.58
C LEU A 583 0.63 0.02 3.90
N SER A 584 1.92 0.33 3.63
CA SER A 584 2.32 1.62 3.06
C SER A 584 2.27 1.66 1.52
N LYS A 585 2.04 0.54 0.84
CA LYS A 585 2.01 0.46 -0.63
C LYS A 585 0.72 1.00 -1.29
N GLU A 586 -0.30 1.40 -0.52
CA GLU A 586 -1.57 1.93 -1.03
C GLU A 586 -1.75 3.45 -0.85
N ILE A 587 -0.70 4.20 -0.52
CA ILE A 587 -0.81 5.65 -0.30
C ILE A 587 -0.24 6.42 -1.50
N GLU A 588 -0.65 6.07 -2.72
CA GLU A 588 -0.55 6.99 -3.86
C GLU A 588 -1.95 7.47 -4.25
N GLU A 589 -2.41 8.55 -3.58
CA GLU A 589 -3.17 9.68 -4.16
C GLU A 589 -3.29 10.82 -3.14
#